data_92805a823d8c836bdfa55b877faf6117
#
_entry.id   92805a823d8c836bdfa55b877faf6117
#
_cell.length_a   1.000
_cell.length_b   1.000
_cell.length_c   1.000
_cell.angle_alpha   90.00
_cell.angle_beta   90.00
_cell.angle_gamma   90.00
#
_symmetry.space_group_name_H-M   'P 1'
#
loop_
_entity.id
_entity.type
_entity.pdbx_description
1 polymer ?
#
loop_
_entity_poly.entity_id
_entity_poly.type
_entity_poly.pdbx_seq_one_letter_code
_entity_poly.pdbx_strand_id
1 'polypeptide(L)'
;MTSWEGGIITSYVNEFENLDGHGHGVKLEPTCNVPYTTFSLQSWRDGLDAKILALKYRHIGTYISLTRDRDTGRVYPDPVHGTPRIQYDMSDFDREHTLEGVIALTKICYVARATEIRAHLAGLAPFVARDGGKRQAEHQPGTDPEFTDPDFAAWIKRLRRADNKPPTAMCVSAHQMGSCRMSADEESGVVDMQGRVWGTSGLYVADASVFPSASGVNPMVTAMALADWISRGVAADLSS
;
A
#
# COMPACT_ATOMS: atom_id res chain seq x y z
N MET A 1 -21.60 -1.03 17.61
CA MET A 1 -20.19 -1.35 17.29
C MET A 1 -19.40 -0.05 17.33
N THR A 2 -18.39 0.01 18.13
CA THR A 2 -17.44 1.12 18.14
C THR A 2 -16.53 0.94 16.94
N SER A 3 -16.41 1.96 16.09
CA SER A 3 -15.77 1.85 14.76
C SER A 3 -14.24 1.70 14.79
N TRP A 4 -13.62 1.61 15.96
CA TRP A 4 -12.18 1.33 16.14
C TRP A 4 -11.87 -0.12 16.53
N GLU A 5 -12.87 -0.97 16.69
CA GLU A 5 -12.70 -2.41 16.99
C GLU A 5 -12.51 -3.21 15.68
N GLY A 6 -11.80 -2.64 14.73
CA GLY A 6 -11.41 -3.34 13.51
C GLY A 6 -10.28 -4.32 13.80
N GLY A 7 -10.41 -5.55 13.33
CA GLY A 7 -9.33 -6.53 13.34
C GLY A 7 -8.15 -6.11 12.45
N ILE A 8 -7.06 -6.84 12.56
CA ILE A 8 -5.95 -6.81 11.60
C ILE A 8 -6.51 -7.12 10.20
N ILE A 9 -5.87 -6.59 9.15
CA ILE A 9 -6.22 -6.89 7.75
C ILE A 9 -6.26 -8.40 7.54
N THR A 10 -7.45 -8.93 7.27
CA THR A 10 -7.68 -10.38 7.12
C THR A 10 -8.26 -10.74 5.75
N SER A 11 -8.58 -9.74 4.94
CA SER A 11 -9.18 -9.91 3.61
C SER A 11 -8.46 -9.04 2.60
N TYR A 12 -8.25 -9.57 1.41
CA TYR A 12 -7.67 -8.83 0.29
C TYR A 12 -8.22 -9.37 -1.04
N VAL A 13 -8.11 -8.54 -2.08
CA VAL A 13 -8.35 -8.93 -3.47
C VAL A 13 -7.00 -9.04 -4.16
N ASN A 14 -6.72 -10.18 -4.81
CA ASN A 14 -5.45 -10.48 -5.49
C ASN A 14 -5.57 -10.56 -7.02
N GLU A 15 -6.70 -10.24 -7.59
CA GLU A 15 -6.92 -10.25 -9.05
C GLU A 15 -5.92 -9.38 -9.82
N PHE A 16 -5.34 -8.39 -9.16
CA PHE A 16 -4.43 -7.40 -9.74
C PHE A 16 -2.96 -7.63 -9.35
N GLU A 17 -2.61 -8.76 -8.72
CA GLU A 17 -1.25 -8.98 -8.19
C GLU A 17 -0.20 -9.29 -9.26
N ASN A 18 -0.62 -9.56 -10.49
CA ASN A 18 0.25 -9.92 -11.59
C ASN A 18 -0.18 -9.26 -12.90
N LEU A 19 -0.12 -7.93 -12.95
CA LEU A 19 -0.57 -7.14 -14.10
C LEU A 19 0.40 -7.21 -15.28
N ASP A 20 1.67 -7.51 -15.04
CA ASP A 20 2.72 -7.57 -16.05
C ASP A 20 3.13 -8.99 -16.46
N GLY A 21 2.55 -10.02 -15.83
CA GLY A 21 2.94 -11.43 -16.05
C GLY A 21 4.21 -11.86 -15.30
N HIS A 22 4.85 -10.94 -14.55
CA HIS A 22 6.09 -11.18 -13.78
C HIS A 22 5.88 -11.06 -12.27
N GLY A 23 4.63 -10.99 -11.84
CA GLY A 23 4.23 -10.90 -10.45
C GLY A 23 4.26 -9.47 -9.89
N HIS A 24 4.36 -8.44 -10.74
CA HIS A 24 4.17 -7.06 -10.32
C HIS A 24 2.74 -6.62 -10.54
N GLY A 25 2.23 -5.88 -9.58
CA GLY A 25 0.85 -5.43 -9.55
C GLY A 25 0.47 -4.98 -8.17
N VAL A 26 -0.80 -5.11 -7.83
CA VAL A 26 -1.33 -4.61 -6.56
C VAL A 26 -2.27 -5.61 -5.89
N LYS A 27 -2.33 -5.53 -4.56
CA LYS A 27 -3.39 -6.12 -3.75
C LYS A 27 -4.29 -5.02 -3.20
N LEU A 28 -5.58 -5.30 -3.10
CA LEU A 28 -6.55 -4.34 -2.59
C LEU A 28 -6.96 -4.78 -1.19
N GLU A 29 -6.77 -3.91 -0.20
CA GLU A 29 -6.96 -4.25 1.20
C GLU A 29 -7.78 -3.19 1.94
N PRO A 30 -8.69 -3.57 2.87
CA PRO A 30 -9.23 -2.64 3.84
C PRO A 30 -8.15 -2.32 4.88
N THR A 31 -8.14 -1.09 5.39
CA THR A 31 -7.29 -0.73 6.53
C THR A 31 -8.08 -0.79 7.84
N CYS A 32 -7.39 -0.90 8.97
CA CYS A 32 -8.03 -0.75 10.26
C CYS A 32 -8.56 0.68 10.41
N ASN A 33 -9.83 0.80 10.82
CA ASN A 33 -10.50 2.10 10.93
C ASN A 33 -10.31 2.69 12.33
N VAL A 34 -9.08 3.09 12.67
CA VAL A 34 -8.80 3.84 13.91
C VAL A 34 -8.67 5.33 13.60
N PRO A 35 -9.14 6.24 14.50
CA PRO A 35 -9.27 7.65 14.18
C PRO A 35 -8.00 8.29 13.63
N TYR A 36 -6.86 8.09 14.29
CA TYR A 36 -5.62 8.74 13.89
C TYR A 36 -5.12 8.25 12.52
N THR A 37 -5.23 6.95 12.22
CA THR A 37 -4.86 6.41 10.91
C THR A 37 -5.82 6.90 9.83
N THR A 38 -7.12 6.78 10.09
CA THR A 38 -8.15 7.22 9.13
C THR A 38 -7.98 8.69 8.77
N PHE A 39 -7.85 9.60 9.75
CA PHE A 39 -7.76 11.02 9.46
C PHE A 39 -6.39 11.47 8.92
N SER A 40 -5.30 10.79 9.26
CA SER A 40 -3.99 11.10 8.66
C SER A 40 -3.91 10.68 7.19
N LEU A 41 -4.71 9.70 6.77
CA LEU A 41 -4.77 9.21 5.39
C LEU A 41 -5.89 9.87 4.55
N GLN A 42 -6.74 10.73 5.15
CA GLN A 42 -7.81 11.40 4.42
C GLN A 42 -7.32 12.71 3.80
N SER A 43 -7.63 12.91 2.52
CA SER A 43 -7.50 14.22 1.91
C SER A 43 -8.76 15.06 2.21
N TRP A 44 -8.57 16.30 2.63
CA TRP A 44 -9.62 17.27 2.88
C TRP A 44 -9.26 18.59 2.19
N ARG A 45 -10.28 19.32 1.75
CA ARG A 45 -10.11 20.57 0.98
C ARG A 45 -9.83 21.77 1.88
N ASP A 46 -10.49 21.78 3.03
CA ASP A 46 -10.42 22.84 4.01
C ASP A 46 -10.84 22.35 5.41
N GLY A 47 -10.74 23.19 6.42
CA GLY A 47 -11.06 22.82 7.80
C GLY A 47 -12.55 22.45 8.03
N LEU A 48 -13.47 22.94 7.21
CA LEU A 48 -14.89 22.56 7.28
C LEU A 48 -15.08 21.13 6.74
N ASP A 49 -14.49 20.83 5.59
CA ASP A 49 -14.50 19.48 5.00
C ASP A 49 -13.90 18.44 5.97
N ALA A 50 -12.78 18.77 6.64
CA ALA A 50 -12.18 17.94 7.67
C ALA A 50 -13.13 17.66 8.84
N LYS A 51 -13.84 18.68 9.33
CA LYS A 51 -14.82 18.52 10.42
C LYS A 51 -16.02 17.68 10.00
N ILE A 52 -16.52 17.87 8.76
CA ILE A 52 -17.60 17.05 8.21
C ILE A 52 -17.18 15.60 8.07
N LEU A 53 -15.95 15.34 7.61
CA LEU A 53 -15.40 13.98 7.56
C LEU A 53 -15.32 13.35 8.96
N ALA A 54 -14.86 14.09 9.95
CA ALA A 54 -14.81 13.61 11.33
C ALA A 54 -16.20 13.22 11.87
N LEU A 55 -17.24 13.97 11.54
CA LEU A 55 -18.63 13.62 11.90
C LEU A 55 -19.12 12.34 11.20
N LYS A 56 -18.63 12.06 10.00
CA LYS A 56 -18.96 10.87 9.22
C LYS A 56 -18.12 9.64 9.61
N TYR A 57 -17.19 9.73 10.54
CA TYR A 57 -16.19 8.70 10.86
C TYR A 57 -16.78 7.28 10.96
N ARG A 58 -17.94 7.11 11.60
CA ARG A 58 -18.59 5.79 11.74
C ARG A 58 -19.03 5.16 10.41
N HIS A 59 -19.04 5.93 9.34
CA HIS A 59 -19.51 5.54 8.01
C HIS A 59 -18.38 5.59 6.97
N ILE A 60 -17.14 5.75 7.39
CA ILE A 60 -15.97 5.77 6.52
C ILE A 60 -15.31 4.39 6.55
N GLY A 61 -15.09 3.81 5.37
CA GLY A 61 -14.17 2.71 5.15
C GLY A 61 -12.94 3.23 4.40
N THR A 62 -11.76 2.81 4.80
CA THR A 62 -10.50 3.16 4.15
C THR A 62 -9.88 1.92 3.54
N TYR A 63 -9.43 2.04 2.30
CA TYR A 63 -8.86 0.96 1.50
C TYR A 63 -7.56 1.42 0.88
N ILE A 64 -6.66 0.49 0.65
CA ILE A 64 -5.36 0.74 0.02
C ILE A 64 -5.17 -0.15 -1.21
N SER A 65 -4.45 0.40 -2.19
CA SER A 65 -3.85 -0.33 -3.28
C SER A 65 -2.40 -0.60 -2.89
N LEU A 66 -2.09 -1.81 -2.44
CA LEU A 66 -0.77 -2.23 -1.99
C LEU A 66 0.03 -2.73 -3.17
N THR A 67 1.02 -1.95 -3.59
CA THR A 67 1.85 -2.23 -4.77
C THR A 67 3.02 -3.12 -4.41
N ARG A 68 3.32 -4.11 -5.26
CA ARG A 68 4.61 -4.78 -5.27
C ARG A 68 5.54 -3.99 -6.15
N ASP A 69 6.42 -3.19 -5.52
CA ASP A 69 7.36 -2.34 -6.23
C ASP A 69 8.34 -3.18 -7.06
N ARG A 70 8.50 -2.80 -8.33
CA ARG A 70 9.55 -3.31 -9.21
C ARG A 70 10.87 -2.58 -8.98
N ASP A 71 10.76 -1.27 -8.84
CA ASP A 71 11.91 -0.40 -8.75
C ASP A 71 12.29 -0.11 -7.28
N THR A 72 13.54 0.21 -7.04
CA THR A 72 14.09 0.31 -5.69
C THR A 72 14.50 1.73 -5.33
N GLY A 73 14.44 2.05 -4.04
CA GLY A 73 15.00 3.26 -3.46
C GLY A 73 16.38 3.04 -2.82
N ARG A 74 16.82 4.00 -2.06
CA ARG A 74 18.10 3.98 -1.33
C ARG A 74 17.92 4.51 0.08
N VAL A 75 18.65 3.90 1.02
CA VAL A 75 18.81 4.41 2.38
C VAL A 75 20.30 4.74 2.58
N TYR A 76 20.60 5.93 3.08
CA TYR A 76 21.96 6.37 3.31
C TYR A 76 22.03 7.33 4.51
N PRO A 77 23.20 7.47 5.18
CA PRO A 77 23.35 8.42 6.26
C PRO A 77 23.36 9.86 5.74
N ASP A 78 22.69 10.75 6.47
CA ASP A 78 22.85 12.19 6.26
C ASP A 78 24.30 12.61 6.48
N PRO A 79 24.93 13.33 5.55
CA PRO A 79 26.35 13.68 5.67
C PRO A 79 26.67 14.65 6.82
N VAL A 80 25.68 15.35 7.35
CA VAL A 80 25.86 16.35 8.43
C VAL A 80 25.51 15.76 9.79
N HIS A 81 24.41 15.02 9.87
CA HIS A 81 23.85 14.56 11.15
C HIS A 81 23.93 13.05 11.35
N GLY A 82 24.34 12.29 10.34
CA GLY A 82 24.39 10.82 10.39
C GLY A 82 23.04 10.13 10.50
N THR A 83 21.94 10.89 10.46
CA THR A 83 20.57 10.31 10.50
C THR A 83 20.24 9.63 9.19
N PRO A 84 19.43 8.55 9.21
CA PRO A 84 19.06 7.85 7.97
C PRO A 84 18.24 8.75 7.05
N ARG A 85 18.66 8.83 5.79
CA ARG A 85 17.92 9.44 4.69
C ARG A 85 17.34 8.35 3.82
N ILE A 86 16.10 8.52 3.43
CA ILE A 86 15.41 7.63 2.49
C ILE A 86 15.18 8.41 1.21
N GLN A 87 15.71 7.90 0.11
CA GLN A 87 15.43 8.38 -1.23
C GLN A 87 14.61 7.32 -1.95
N TYR A 88 13.33 7.60 -2.13
CA TYR A 88 12.41 6.72 -2.82
C TYR A 88 11.41 7.54 -3.62
N ASP A 89 11.34 7.26 -4.91
CA ASP A 89 10.33 7.78 -5.82
C ASP A 89 9.67 6.59 -6.51
N MET A 90 8.35 6.48 -6.37
CA MET A 90 7.59 5.45 -7.05
C MET A 90 7.71 5.63 -8.56
N SER A 91 8.12 4.59 -9.28
CA SER A 91 8.30 4.64 -10.73
C SER A 91 6.98 4.86 -11.47
N ASP A 92 7.04 5.28 -12.72
CA ASP A 92 5.85 5.39 -13.58
C ASP A 92 5.13 4.04 -13.68
N PHE A 93 5.90 2.96 -13.81
CA PHE A 93 5.39 1.59 -13.85
C PHE A 93 4.59 1.23 -12.59
N ASP A 94 5.16 1.46 -11.41
CA ASP A 94 4.50 1.12 -10.13
C ASP A 94 3.29 2.03 -9.88
N ARG A 95 3.35 3.30 -10.30
CA ARG A 95 2.22 4.24 -10.21
C ARG A 95 1.04 3.86 -11.10
N GLU A 96 1.30 3.39 -12.31
CA GLU A 96 0.24 2.91 -13.22
C GLU A 96 -0.48 1.71 -12.60
N HIS A 97 0.24 0.74 -12.06
CA HIS A 97 -0.35 -0.39 -11.35
C HIS A 97 -1.15 0.04 -10.11
N THR A 98 -0.59 0.98 -9.32
CA THR A 98 -1.29 1.55 -8.16
C THR A 98 -2.61 2.20 -8.58
N LEU A 99 -2.62 2.96 -9.68
CA LEU A 99 -3.82 3.62 -10.19
C LEU A 99 -4.89 2.62 -10.63
N GLU A 100 -4.51 1.53 -11.30
CA GLU A 100 -5.46 0.47 -11.65
C GLU A 100 -6.12 -0.13 -10.40
N GLY A 101 -5.37 -0.37 -9.35
CA GLY A 101 -5.91 -0.82 -8.06
C GLY A 101 -6.83 0.22 -7.41
N VAL A 102 -6.49 1.50 -7.45
CA VAL A 102 -7.35 2.58 -6.95
C VAL A 102 -8.67 2.63 -7.73
N ILE A 103 -8.62 2.49 -9.05
CA ILE A 103 -9.84 2.44 -9.89
C ILE A 103 -10.70 1.24 -9.51
N ALA A 104 -10.11 0.06 -9.35
CA ALA A 104 -10.83 -1.14 -8.94
C ALA A 104 -11.48 -0.96 -7.56
N LEU A 105 -10.77 -0.39 -6.58
CA LEU A 105 -11.32 -0.05 -5.26
C LEU A 105 -12.52 0.89 -5.36
N THR A 106 -12.46 1.91 -6.23
CA THR A 106 -13.61 2.81 -6.40
C THR A 106 -14.82 2.11 -6.98
N LYS A 107 -14.63 1.15 -7.90
CA LYS A 107 -15.71 0.31 -8.44
C LYS A 107 -16.30 -0.59 -7.36
N ILE A 108 -15.47 -1.20 -6.52
CA ILE A 108 -15.91 -2.00 -5.36
C ILE A 108 -16.74 -1.13 -4.41
N CYS A 109 -16.26 0.06 -4.06
CA CYS A 109 -17.00 1.00 -3.22
C CYS A 109 -18.36 1.40 -3.83
N TYR A 110 -18.40 1.63 -5.15
CA TYR A 110 -19.63 1.93 -5.87
C TYR A 110 -20.64 0.77 -5.75
N VAL A 111 -20.22 -0.45 -6.04
CA VAL A 111 -21.06 -1.66 -5.94
C VAL A 111 -21.52 -1.91 -4.50
N ALA A 112 -20.66 -1.60 -3.52
CA ALA A 112 -21.00 -1.63 -2.10
C ALA A 112 -21.91 -0.47 -1.66
N ARG A 113 -22.42 0.36 -2.59
CA ARG A 113 -23.34 1.47 -2.36
C ARG A 113 -22.77 2.62 -1.53
N ALA A 114 -21.47 2.88 -1.64
CA ALA A 114 -20.87 4.04 -1.05
C ALA A 114 -21.44 5.32 -1.69
N THR A 115 -22.06 6.18 -0.89
CA THR A 115 -22.68 7.42 -1.38
C THR A 115 -21.66 8.52 -1.66
N GLU A 116 -20.46 8.39 -1.12
CA GLU A 116 -19.32 9.27 -1.38
C GLU A 116 -18.05 8.43 -1.51
N ILE A 117 -17.28 8.64 -2.57
CA ILE A 117 -16.01 7.95 -2.81
C ILE A 117 -14.91 9.01 -3.01
N ARG A 118 -13.84 8.92 -2.22
CA ARG A 118 -12.69 9.81 -2.27
C ARG A 118 -11.44 9.03 -2.69
N ALA A 119 -10.91 9.33 -3.85
CA ALA A 119 -9.53 8.97 -4.18
C ALA A 119 -8.61 10.08 -3.65
N HIS A 120 -7.50 9.70 -3.01
CA HIS A 120 -6.59 10.65 -2.35
C HIS A 120 -5.65 11.35 -3.36
N LEU A 121 -6.25 12.03 -4.34
CA LEU A 121 -5.56 12.83 -5.36
C LEU A 121 -5.96 14.31 -5.20
N ALA A 122 -4.96 15.17 -5.06
CA ALA A 122 -5.20 16.60 -4.93
C ALA A 122 -5.90 17.14 -6.19
N GLY A 123 -6.91 17.98 -5.97
CA GLY A 123 -7.70 18.58 -7.07
C GLY A 123 -8.80 17.67 -7.63
N LEU A 124 -8.87 16.40 -7.29
CA LEU A 124 -9.98 15.52 -7.68
C LEU A 124 -11.11 15.62 -6.63
N ALA A 125 -12.24 16.20 -7.03
CA ALA A 125 -13.42 16.21 -6.19
C ALA A 125 -13.96 14.79 -5.95
N PRO A 126 -14.55 14.49 -4.77
CA PRO A 126 -15.16 13.20 -4.52
C PRO A 126 -16.25 12.86 -5.53
N PHE A 127 -16.43 11.58 -5.82
CA PHE A 127 -17.69 11.11 -6.38
C PHE A 127 -18.76 11.18 -5.31
N VAL A 128 -19.92 11.75 -5.62
CA VAL A 128 -21.07 11.81 -4.74
C VAL A 128 -22.30 11.33 -5.53
N ALA A 129 -22.96 10.30 -5.01
CA ALA A 129 -24.16 9.77 -5.61
C ALA A 129 -25.31 10.80 -5.51
N ARG A 130 -25.72 11.36 -6.63
CA ARG A 130 -26.73 12.47 -6.68
C ARG A 130 -28.14 12.02 -6.37
N ASP A 131 -28.45 10.76 -6.63
CA ASP A 131 -29.78 10.15 -6.48
C ASP A 131 -29.97 9.42 -5.15
N GLY A 132 -29.06 9.66 -4.17
CA GLY A 132 -29.05 8.97 -2.88
C GLY A 132 -28.68 7.49 -3.00
N GLY A 133 -27.95 7.11 -4.06
CA GLY A 133 -27.47 5.76 -4.27
C GLY A 133 -28.49 4.82 -4.95
N LYS A 134 -29.53 5.33 -5.59
CA LYS A 134 -30.51 4.51 -6.31
C LYS A 134 -29.89 3.73 -7.44
N ARG A 135 -29.08 4.37 -8.30
CA ARG A 135 -28.39 3.69 -9.41
C ARG A 135 -27.49 2.57 -8.93
N GLN A 136 -26.79 2.77 -7.82
CA GLN A 136 -25.97 1.75 -7.20
C GLN A 136 -26.81 0.60 -6.66
N ALA A 137 -28.03 0.89 -6.14
CA ALA A 137 -28.95 -0.14 -5.66
C ALA A 137 -29.54 -0.98 -6.81
N GLU A 138 -29.66 -0.42 -8.00
CA GLU A 138 -30.17 -1.05 -9.22
C GLU A 138 -29.04 -1.71 -10.04
N HIS A 139 -27.78 -1.54 -9.60
CA HIS A 139 -26.63 -2.11 -10.28
C HIS A 139 -26.69 -3.64 -10.34
N GLN A 140 -26.57 -4.19 -11.54
CA GLN A 140 -26.61 -5.63 -11.77
C GLN A 140 -25.24 -6.27 -11.50
N PRO A 141 -25.15 -7.33 -10.68
CA PRO A 141 -23.92 -8.07 -10.46
C PRO A 141 -23.28 -8.53 -11.78
N GLY A 142 -21.96 -8.39 -11.85
CA GLY A 142 -21.18 -8.79 -13.03
C GLY A 142 -21.10 -7.72 -14.13
N THR A 143 -21.77 -6.59 -13.98
CA THR A 143 -21.60 -5.44 -14.90
C THR A 143 -20.55 -4.47 -14.34
N ASP A 144 -19.83 -3.76 -15.21
CA ASP A 144 -18.91 -2.70 -14.77
C ASP A 144 -19.72 -1.41 -14.58
N PRO A 145 -19.68 -0.77 -13.37
CA PRO A 145 -20.39 0.47 -13.11
C PRO A 145 -19.97 1.64 -14.02
N GLU A 146 -18.79 1.60 -14.61
CA GLU A 146 -18.32 2.57 -15.59
C GLU A 146 -19.18 2.58 -16.87
N PHE A 147 -19.82 1.44 -17.20
CA PHE A 147 -20.73 1.35 -18.37
C PHE A 147 -22.19 1.64 -18.03
N THR A 148 -22.57 1.59 -16.77
CA THR A 148 -23.97 1.68 -16.33
C THR A 148 -24.32 3.02 -15.69
N ASP A 149 -23.35 3.77 -15.17
CA ASP A 149 -23.56 5.09 -14.58
C ASP A 149 -22.67 6.15 -15.26
N PRO A 150 -23.23 7.04 -16.07
CA PRO A 150 -22.49 8.06 -16.80
C PRO A 150 -21.83 9.10 -15.87
N ASP A 151 -22.38 9.38 -14.68
CA ASP A 151 -21.76 10.29 -13.71
C ASP A 151 -20.52 9.64 -13.09
N PHE A 152 -20.60 8.35 -12.77
CA PHE A 152 -19.47 7.57 -12.28
C PHE A 152 -18.38 7.41 -13.36
N ALA A 153 -18.78 7.08 -14.59
CA ALA A 153 -17.87 7.00 -15.75
C ALA A 153 -17.10 8.31 -15.98
N ALA A 154 -17.80 9.43 -15.92
CA ALA A 154 -17.18 10.75 -16.06
C ALA A 154 -16.20 11.06 -14.91
N TRP A 155 -16.48 10.57 -13.70
CA TRP A 155 -15.60 10.73 -12.55
C TRP A 155 -14.36 9.83 -12.69
N ILE A 156 -14.51 8.56 -13.07
CA ILE A 156 -13.39 7.63 -13.36
C ILE A 156 -12.48 8.20 -14.46
N LYS A 157 -13.05 8.80 -15.50
CA LYS A 157 -12.25 9.46 -16.54
C LYS A 157 -11.39 10.61 -16.00
N ARG A 158 -11.88 11.36 -15.02
CA ARG A 158 -11.08 12.39 -14.32
C ARG A 158 -10.01 11.76 -13.44
N LEU A 159 -10.35 10.69 -12.72
CA LEU A 159 -9.40 9.92 -11.91
C LEU A 159 -8.22 9.41 -12.74
N ARG A 160 -8.48 8.80 -13.91
CA ARG A 160 -7.44 8.31 -14.83
C ARG A 160 -6.52 9.42 -15.37
N ARG A 161 -7.00 10.66 -15.43
CA ARG A 161 -6.25 11.81 -15.95
C ARG A 161 -5.58 12.65 -14.87
N ALA A 162 -5.93 12.40 -13.62
CA ALA A 162 -5.33 13.11 -12.50
C ALA A 162 -3.85 12.78 -12.37
N ASP A 163 -3.06 13.75 -11.93
CA ASP A 163 -1.66 13.51 -11.60
C ASP A 163 -1.57 12.58 -10.40
N ASN A 164 -0.99 11.41 -10.60
CA ASN A 164 -0.81 10.39 -9.57
C ASN A 164 0.58 10.40 -8.93
N LYS A 165 1.33 11.51 -9.08
CA LYS A 165 2.65 11.70 -8.46
C LYS A 165 2.54 12.39 -7.11
N PRO A 166 3.43 12.09 -6.16
CA PRO A 166 3.61 12.94 -4.99
C PRO A 166 4.05 14.36 -5.38
N PRO A 167 3.58 15.42 -4.73
CA PRO A 167 2.65 15.43 -3.59
C PRO A 167 1.17 15.40 -3.96
N THR A 168 0.82 15.32 -5.25
CA THR A 168 -0.58 15.32 -5.72
C THR A 168 -1.31 14.05 -5.28
N ALA A 169 -0.66 12.89 -5.38
CA ALA A 169 -1.15 11.63 -4.84
C ALA A 169 -0.56 11.37 -3.46
N MET A 170 -1.39 10.89 -2.54
CA MET A 170 -0.92 10.41 -1.25
C MET A 170 -0.40 8.98 -1.41
N CYS A 171 0.90 8.83 -1.23
CA CYS A 171 1.56 7.53 -1.15
C CYS A 171 2.10 7.34 0.27
N VAL A 172 1.89 6.18 0.84
CA VAL A 172 2.41 5.81 2.16
C VAL A 172 3.21 4.52 2.06
N SER A 173 4.22 4.38 2.89
CA SER A 173 4.99 3.15 3.01
C SER A 173 5.10 2.78 4.48
N ALA A 174 4.74 1.53 4.78
CA ALA A 174 4.87 0.92 6.10
C ALA A 174 5.72 -0.36 6.03
N HIS A 175 6.19 -0.73 4.85
CA HIS A 175 6.81 -2.03 4.57
C HIS A 175 8.20 -1.83 3.94
N GLN A 176 9.06 -1.04 4.60
CA GLN A 176 10.43 -0.86 4.17
C GLN A 176 11.19 -2.19 4.31
N MET A 177 11.87 -2.61 3.25
CA MET A 177 12.59 -3.88 3.20
C MET A 177 13.74 -3.83 2.20
N GLY A 178 14.65 -4.81 2.26
CA GLY A 178 15.67 -5.05 1.24
C GLY A 178 16.90 -4.14 1.29
N SER A 179 17.09 -3.30 2.33
CA SER A 179 18.28 -2.44 2.45
C SER A 179 19.56 -3.22 2.77
N CYS A 180 19.43 -4.42 3.34
CA CYS A 180 20.52 -5.38 3.62
C CYS A 180 20.19 -6.74 2.98
N ARG A 181 19.74 -6.74 1.72
CA ARG A 181 19.17 -7.94 1.08
C ARG A 181 20.12 -9.11 1.11
N MET A 182 19.56 -10.31 1.31
CA MET A 182 20.30 -11.55 1.22
C MET A 182 20.54 -11.94 -0.24
N SER A 183 21.66 -12.62 -0.47
CA SER A 183 22.13 -13.02 -1.79
C SER A 183 22.99 -14.28 -1.71
N ALA A 184 23.18 -14.91 -2.87
CA ALA A 184 24.09 -16.06 -3.00
C ALA A 184 25.57 -15.65 -3.04
N ASP A 185 25.88 -14.39 -3.30
CA ASP A 185 27.21 -13.84 -3.42
C ASP A 185 27.31 -12.41 -2.84
N GLU A 186 28.51 -11.97 -2.51
CA GLU A 186 28.77 -10.67 -1.88
C GLU A 186 28.58 -9.47 -2.82
N GLU A 187 28.57 -9.67 -4.13
CA GLU A 187 28.36 -8.59 -5.11
C GLU A 187 26.89 -8.24 -5.26
N SER A 188 26.00 -9.19 -4.97
CA SER A 188 24.55 -9.07 -5.19
C SER A 188 23.76 -8.65 -3.96
N GLY A 189 24.35 -8.71 -2.75
CA GLY A 189 23.65 -8.38 -1.50
C GLY A 189 24.58 -8.06 -0.35
N VAL A 190 23.99 -7.83 0.81
CA VAL A 190 24.72 -7.45 2.03
C VAL A 190 24.95 -8.65 2.95
N VAL A 191 24.04 -9.63 2.93
CA VAL A 191 24.12 -10.82 3.76
C VAL A 191 23.97 -12.09 2.94
N ASP A 192 24.53 -13.19 3.45
CA ASP A 192 24.34 -14.52 2.89
C ASP A 192 22.95 -15.10 3.22
N MET A 193 22.68 -16.32 2.78
CA MET A 193 21.42 -17.02 3.02
C MET A 193 21.17 -17.37 4.50
N GLN A 194 22.15 -17.21 5.38
CA GLN A 194 22.07 -17.36 6.83
C GLN A 194 22.00 -16.02 7.57
N GLY A 195 21.93 -14.90 6.83
CA GLY A 195 21.88 -13.55 7.41
C GLY A 195 23.24 -13.03 7.89
N ARG A 196 24.35 -13.70 7.58
CA ARG A 196 25.70 -13.22 7.92
C ARG A 196 26.11 -12.10 6.96
N VAL A 197 26.63 -11.01 7.52
CA VAL A 197 27.12 -9.90 6.70
C VAL A 197 28.41 -10.29 5.99
N TRP A 198 28.44 -10.19 4.68
CA TRP A 198 29.60 -10.49 3.85
C TRP A 198 30.86 -9.75 4.32
N GLY A 199 32.01 -10.40 4.28
CA GLY A 199 33.30 -9.83 4.68
C GLY A 199 33.44 -9.57 6.19
N THR A 200 32.52 -10.02 7.04
CA THR A 200 32.59 -9.86 8.50
C THR A 200 32.54 -11.19 9.23
N SER A 201 32.86 -11.18 10.53
CA SER A 201 32.70 -12.34 11.40
C SER A 201 31.81 -11.97 12.58
N GLY A 202 30.82 -12.82 12.86
CA GLY A 202 29.90 -12.65 13.99
C GLY A 202 28.87 -11.52 13.85
N LEU A 203 28.69 -10.93 12.66
CA LEU A 203 27.68 -9.91 12.39
C LEU A 203 26.54 -10.49 11.54
N TYR A 204 25.30 -10.32 12.03
CA TYR A 204 24.11 -10.85 11.38
C TYR A 204 23.03 -9.76 11.23
N VAL A 205 22.17 -9.89 10.24
CA VAL A 205 20.95 -9.10 10.08
C VAL A 205 19.75 -10.04 10.03
N ALA A 206 18.72 -9.78 10.84
CA ALA A 206 17.58 -10.68 11.03
C ALA A 206 16.23 -9.95 11.07
N ASP A 207 16.00 -9.04 10.12
CA ASP A 207 14.77 -8.27 9.99
C ASP A 207 14.34 -8.13 8.52
N ALA A 208 13.32 -7.32 8.23
CA ALA A 208 12.82 -7.14 6.88
C ALA A 208 13.86 -6.57 5.89
N SER A 209 14.96 -5.99 6.37
CA SER A 209 16.01 -5.48 5.49
C SER A 209 16.71 -6.57 4.67
N VAL A 210 16.64 -7.85 5.10
CA VAL A 210 17.24 -8.98 4.37
C VAL A 210 16.42 -9.46 3.17
N PHE A 211 15.20 -8.97 2.97
CA PHE A 211 14.38 -9.42 1.84
C PHE A 211 15.08 -9.15 0.52
N PRO A 212 15.15 -10.13 -0.39
CA PRO A 212 15.82 -9.96 -1.68
C PRO A 212 14.99 -9.12 -2.67
N SER A 213 13.68 -9.01 -2.46
CA SER A 213 12.75 -8.23 -3.29
C SER A 213 11.54 -7.78 -2.48
N ALA A 214 10.74 -6.87 -3.02
CA ALA A 214 9.46 -6.51 -2.44
C ALA A 214 8.55 -7.75 -2.31
N SER A 215 7.91 -7.92 -1.14
CA SER A 215 7.04 -9.06 -0.87
C SER A 215 5.72 -9.01 -1.64
N GLY A 216 5.25 -7.80 -1.97
CA GLY A 216 3.92 -7.58 -2.56
C GLY A 216 2.74 -7.93 -1.62
N VAL A 217 3.05 -8.19 -0.34
CA VAL A 217 2.09 -8.49 0.73
C VAL A 217 2.59 -7.87 2.03
N ASN A 218 1.72 -7.82 3.04
CA ASN A 218 2.10 -7.42 4.40
C ASN A 218 3.22 -8.35 4.92
N PRO A 219 4.45 -7.85 5.23
CA PRO A 219 5.65 -8.69 5.36
C PRO A 219 5.85 -9.31 6.73
N MET A 220 4.99 -9.03 7.73
CA MET A 220 5.19 -9.41 9.13
C MET A 220 5.51 -10.90 9.32
N VAL A 221 4.73 -11.80 8.72
CA VAL A 221 4.94 -13.24 8.88
C VAL A 221 6.24 -13.68 8.22
N THR A 222 6.55 -13.15 7.03
CA THR A 222 7.80 -13.45 6.33
C THR A 222 9.01 -12.92 7.11
N ALA A 223 8.92 -11.70 7.66
CA ALA A 223 9.99 -11.13 8.50
C ALA A 223 10.23 -11.99 9.74
N MET A 224 9.18 -12.46 10.42
CA MET A 224 9.28 -13.35 11.56
C MET A 224 9.91 -14.70 11.20
N ALA A 225 9.52 -15.29 10.06
CA ALA A 225 10.05 -16.57 9.61
C ALA A 225 11.55 -16.47 9.26
N LEU A 226 11.98 -15.38 8.59
CA LEU A 226 13.40 -15.15 8.30
C LEU A 226 14.19 -14.87 9.58
N ALA A 227 13.65 -14.11 10.51
CA ALA A 227 14.29 -13.85 11.80
C ALA A 227 14.45 -15.15 12.62
N ASP A 228 13.45 -16.03 12.64
CA ASP A 228 13.56 -17.35 13.28
C ASP A 228 14.64 -18.22 12.60
N TRP A 229 14.64 -18.29 11.27
CA TRP A 229 15.65 -19.02 10.50
C TRP A 229 17.08 -18.55 10.82
N ILE A 230 17.31 -17.25 10.78
CA ILE A 230 18.62 -16.65 11.03
C ILE A 230 19.04 -16.86 12.49
N SER A 231 18.15 -16.66 13.45
CA SER A 231 18.47 -16.82 14.87
C SER A 231 18.84 -18.25 15.24
N ARG A 232 18.23 -19.25 14.61
CA ARG A 232 18.64 -20.67 14.77
C ARG A 232 20.06 -20.92 14.23
N GLY A 233 20.41 -20.28 13.11
CA GLY A 233 21.77 -20.31 12.57
C GLY A 233 22.77 -19.70 13.53
N VAL A 234 22.47 -18.54 14.11
CA VAL A 234 23.31 -17.88 15.13
C VAL A 234 23.50 -18.78 16.36
N ALA A 235 22.44 -19.42 16.86
CA ALA A 235 22.53 -20.32 18.00
C ALA A 235 23.40 -21.55 17.72
N ALA A 236 23.35 -22.09 16.50
CA ALA A 236 24.21 -23.19 16.08
C ALA A 236 25.70 -22.78 16.00
N ASP A 237 25.97 -21.58 15.43
CA ASP A 237 27.33 -21.04 15.33
C ASP A 237 27.98 -20.78 16.70
N LEU A 238 27.18 -20.36 17.69
CA LEU A 238 27.64 -20.11 19.07
C LEU A 238 27.85 -21.41 19.87
N SER A 239 27.32 -22.53 19.40
CA SER A 239 27.42 -23.84 20.08
C SER A 239 28.55 -24.70 19.50
N SER A 240 29.15 -24.27 18.40
CA SER A 240 30.27 -24.92 17.72
C SER A 240 31.62 -24.40 18.22
#